data_c39d245bbea64b08c473ffa8e184f045
#
_entry.id   c39d245bbea64b08c473ffa8e184f045
#
_cell.length_a   1.000
_cell.length_b   1.000
_cell.length_c   1.000
_cell.angle_alpha   90.00
_cell.angle_beta   90.00
_cell.angle_gamma   90.00
#
_symmetry.space_group_name_H-M   'P 1'
#
loop_
_entity.id
_entity.type
_entity.pdbx_description
1 polymer ?
#
loop_
_entity_poly.entity_id
_entity_poly.type
_entity_poly.pdbx_seq_one_letter_code
_entity_poly.pdbx_strand_id
1 'polypeptide(L)'
;SNVSLEDRSKFDKEFLVNSLDVDVEEESSDGTIKTKFKLHDGNFVEGVLIPKNKRMTACISSQVGCSLSCSFCATGTLGLTRNLSASEIYRQVVYISKKCLEVYNQPLTNIVFMGMGEPLLNYKNVLRSIHFITSEEGLNMSYKRITLSTSGISKMIRKLADDNVKVNLALSLHAANEELRNKIMPIGKSNTLEEIRDSLKYYFSKTKKKVTYEYVLLKDVNDKIEDAYQLYKYTKHLNSKVNIIEY
;
A
#
# COMPACT_ATOMS: atom_id res chain seq x y z
N SER A 1 -29.16 -16.89 -0.55
CA SER A 1 -28.59 -16.63 -1.87
C SER A 1 -29.55 -17.16 -2.93
N ASN A 2 -29.77 -16.42 -4.02
CA ASN A 2 -30.71 -16.74 -5.10
C ASN A 2 -30.11 -17.71 -6.15
N VAL A 3 -29.02 -18.39 -5.83
CA VAL A 3 -28.31 -19.31 -6.70
C VAL A 3 -28.47 -20.74 -6.17
N SER A 4 -28.89 -21.67 -7.02
CA SER A 4 -29.05 -23.09 -6.67
C SER A 4 -27.71 -23.72 -6.25
N LEU A 5 -27.72 -24.82 -5.49
CA LEU A 5 -26.49 -25.53 -5.12
C LEU A 5 -25.75 -26.08 -6.34
N GLU A 6 -26.50 -26.49 -7.37
CA GLU A 6 -25.93 -26.98 -8.63
C GLU A 6 -25.22 -25.87 -9.40
N ASP A 7 -25.83 -24.69 -9.50
CA ASP A 7 -25.22 -23.54 -10.15
C ASP A 7 -24.02 -23.01 -9.38
N ARG A 8 -24.05 -23.02 -8.03
CA ARG A 8 -22.85 -22.70 -7.23
C ARG A 8 -21.70 -23.64 -7.55
N SER A 9 -21.95 -24.95 -7.65
CA SER A 9 -20.94 -25.94 -7.99
C SER A 9 -20.37 -25.75 -9.41
N LYS A 10 -21.19 -25.28 -10.37
CA LYS A 10 -20.73 -24.87 -11.71
C LYS A 10 -19.90 -23.62 -11.65
N PHE A 11 -20.36 -22.58 -10.93
CA PHE A 11 -19.63 -21.33 -10.76
C PHE A 11 -18.28 -21.56 -10.06
N ASP A 12 -18.20 -22.42 -9.06
CA ASP A 12 -16.93 -22.75 -8.39
C ASP A 12 -15.92 -23.44 -9.32
N LYS A 13 -16.41 -24.12 -10.38
CA LYS A 13 -15.55 -24.77 -11.40
C LYS A 13 -15.18 -23.83 -12.55
N GLU A 14 -16.08 -22.95 -12.95
CA GLU A 14 -15.90 -22.06 -14.11
C GLU A 14 -15.25 -20.73 -13.73
N PHE A 15 -15.48 -20.26 -12.51
CA PHE A 15 -14.92 -19.02 -12.00
C PHE A 15 -13.95 -19.31 -10.87
N LEU A 16 -12.72 -18.85 -10.99
CA LEU A 16 -11.71 -18.87 -9.92
C LEU A 16 -12.19 -18.05 -8.72
N VAL A 17 -13.16 -18.58 -7.97
CA VAL A 17 -13.69 -17.92 -6.77
C VAL A 17 -12.58 -17.79 -5.70
N ASN A 18 -11.64 -18.74 -5.64
CA ASN A 18 -10.46 -18.70 -4.78
C ASN A 18 -9.20 -18.40 -5.60
N SER A 19 -8.92 -17.14 -5.83
CA SER A 19 -7.72 -16.70 -6.56
C SER A 19 -6.47 -16.56 -5.67
N LEU A 20 -6.55 -16.98 -4.40
CA LEU A 20 -5.52 -16.73 -3.40
C LEU A 20 -5.60 -17.78 -2.29
N ASP A 21 -4.55 -18.58 -2.16
CA ASP A 21 -4.37 -19.57 -1.11
C ASP A 21 -3.27 -19.14 -0.13
N VAL A 22 -3.32 -19.62 1.11
CA VAL A 22 -2.25 -19.38 2.09
C VAL A 22 -1.17 -20.42 1.88
N ASP A 23 0.07 -19.98 1.66
CA ASP A 23 1.24 -20.83 1.56
C ASP A 23 1.93 -20.98 2.94
N VAL A 24 2.26 -19.86 3.56
CA VAL A 24 2.93 -19.81 4.87
C VAL A 24 2.40 -18.64 5.70
N GLU A 25 2.31 -18.84 7.01
CA GLU A 25 2.10 -17.77 7.99
C GLU A 25 3.22 -17.76 9.03
N GLU A 26 3.68 -16.59 9.37
CA GLU A 26 4.69 -16.35 10.41
C GLU A 26 4.16 -15.31 11.39
N GLU A 27 4.22 -15.61 12.68
CA GLU A 27 3.86 -14.69 13.75
C GLU A 27 5.13 -14.19 14.46
N SER A 28 5.25 -12.88 14.59
CA SER A 28 6.34 -12.22 15.29
C SER A 28 6.00 -12.04 16.77
N SER A 29 7.01 -11.80 17.60
CA SER A 29 6.86 -11.62 19.06
C SER A 29 5.96 -10.44 19.47
N ASP A 30 5.76 -9.46 18.59
CA ASP A 30 4.85 -8.32 18.78
C ASP A 30 3.40 -8.63 18.35
N GLY A 31 3.13 -9.87 17.92
CA GLY A 31 1.84 -10.32 17.41
C GLY A 31 1.59 -9.98 15.94
N THR A 32 2.55 -9.40 15.22
CA THR A 32 2.42 -9.20 13.77
C THR A 32 2.38 -10.54 13.05
N ILE A 33 1.37 -10.74 12.18
CA ILE A 33 1.23 -11.97 11.38
C ILE A 33 1.49 -11.63 9.92
N LYS A 34 2.55 -12.20 9.37
CA LYS A 34 2.89 -12.13 7.95
C LYS A 34 2.36 -13.38 7.24
N THR A 35 1.58 -13.20 6.21
CA THR A 35 0.99 -14.26 5.40
C THR A 35 1.56 -14.20 3.99
N LYS A 36 2.14 -15.30 3.53
CA LYS A 36 2.53 -15.52 2.14
C LYS A 36 1.36 -16.15 1.40
N PHE A 37 0.84 -15.45 0.42
CA PHE A 37 -0.26 -15.90 -0.41
C PHE A 37 0.24 -16.46 -1.73
N LYS A 38 -0.25 -17.63 -2.09
CA LYS A 38 -0.06 -18.25 -3.40
C LYS A 38 -1.20 -17.84 -4.32
N LEU A 39 -0.87 -17.34 -5.48
CA LEU A 39 -1.80 -16.94 -6.52
C LEU A 39 -2.08 -18.09 -7.49
N HIS A 40 -3.17 -17.98 -8.27
CA HIS A 40 -3.61 -19.02 -9.22
C HIS A 40 -2.57 -19.38 -10.29
N ASP A 41 -1.67 -18.45 -10.60
CA ASP A 41 -0.59 -18.61 -11.57
C ASP A 41 0.74 -19.09 -10.96
N GLY A 42 0.72 -19.49 -9.68
CA GLY A 42 1.88 -19.99 -8.95
C GLY A 42 2.80 -18.90 -8.39
N ASN A 43 2.52 -17.61 -8.65
CA ASN A 43 3.24 -16.51 -8.04
C ASN A 43 2.85 -16.31 -6.57
N PHE A 44 3.65 -15.50 -5.86
CA PHE A 44 3.43 -15.22 -4.44
C PHE A 44 3.39 -13.72 -4.17
N VAL A 45 2.58 -13.35 -3.19
CA VAL A 45 2.58 -12.02 -2.60
C VAL A 45 2.45 -12.11 -1.08
N GLU A 46 2.83 -11.06 -0.38
CA GLU A 46 2.73 -10.99 1.08
C GLU A 46 1.65 -10.01 1.50
N GLY A 47 0.96 -10.36 2.58
CA GLY A 47 0.10 -9.48 3.34
C GLY A 47 0.44 -9.59 4.82
N VAL A 48 0.23 -8.51 5.57
CA VAL A 48 0.61 -8.46 6.98
C VAL A 48 -0.54 -7.93 7.83
N LEU A 49 -0.89 -8.64 8.90
CA LEU A 49 -1.76 -8.14 9.97
C LEU A 49 -0.88 -7.54 11.07
N ILE A 50 -1.05 -6.26 11.34
CA ILE A 50 -0.26 -5.50 12.31
C ILE A 50 -1.19 -5.04 13.45
N PRO A 51 -1.15 -5.71 14.61
CA PRO A 51 -1.88 -5.30 15.80
C PRO A 51 -1.12 -4.18 16.52
N LYS A 52 -1.83 -3.13 16.91
CA LYS A 52 -1.26 -2.07 17.79
C LYS A 52 -2.36 -1.50 18.67
N ASN A 53 -2.44 -1.92 19.92
CA ASN A 53 -3.51 -1.56 20.84
C ASN A 53 -4.90 -1.91 20.26
N LYS A 54 -5.78 -0.88 20.10
CA LYS A 54 -7.10 -1.02 19.47
C LYS A 54 -7.09 -0.91 17.95
N ARG A 55 -5.92 -0.76 17.34
CA ARG A 55 -5.77 -0.60 15.90
C ARG A 55 -5.27 -1.90 15.28
N MET A 56 -6.08 -2.46 14.40
CA MET A 56 -5.76 -3.63 13.59
C MET A 56 -5.58 -3.21 12.15
N THR A 57 -4.37 -3.35 11.61
CA THR A 57 -4.03 -2.85 10.27
C THR A 57 -3.67 -4.00 9.34
N ALA A 58 -4.32 -4.06 8.17
CA ALA A 58 -3.88 -4.91 7.07
C ALA A 58 -2.92 -4.13 6.17
N CYS A 59 -1.71 -4.62 6.01
CA CYS A 59 -0.77 -4.18 4.99
C CYS A 59 -0.89 -5.13 3.80
N ILE A 60 -1.22 -4.60 2.62
CA ILE A 60 -1.57 -5.42 1.45
C ILE A 60 -0.72 -5.06 0.24
N SER A 61 -0.51 -6.06 -0.62
CA SER A 61 0.23 -5.97 -1.87
C SER A 61 -0.66 -5.54 -3.05
N SER A 62 -0.07 -4.84 -4.00
CA SER A 62 -0.72 -4.39 -5.23
C SER A 62 -0.15 -4.98 -6.52
N GLN A 63 1.04 -5.56 -6.46
CA GLN A 63 1.74 -6.18 -7.60
C GLN A 63 2.48 -7.43 -7.15
N VAL A 64 2.79 -8.31 -8.08
CA VAL A 64 3.78 -9.38 -7.92
C VAL A 64 5.13 -8.81 -8.30
N GLY A 65 5.97 -8.58 -7.27
CA GLY A 65 7.22 -7.84 -7.42
C GLY A 65 7.01 -6.32 -7.58
N CYS A 66 8.05 -5.61 -8.00
CA CYS A 66 8.02 -4.16 -8.20
C CYS A 66 9.11 -3.72 -9.22
N SER A 67 8.75 -2.81 -10.12
CA SER A 67 9.70 -2.29 -11.13
C SER A 67 10.57 -1.13 -10.64
N LEU A 68 10.36 -0.63 -9.42
CA LEU A 68 11.00 0.61 -8.98
C LEU A 68 12.40 0.43 -8.43
N SER A 69 12.81 -0.80 -8.09
CA SER A 69 14.17 -1.17 -7.69
C SER A 69 14.79 -0.31 -6.58
N CYS A 70 13.96 0.06 -5.57
CA CYS A 70 14.45 0.79 -4.39
C CYS A 70 15.48 -0.05 -3.64
N SER A 71 16.64 0.51 -3.31
CA SER A 71 17.80 -0.23 -2.78
C SER A 71 17.59 -0.85 -1.39
N PHE A 72 16.67 -0.31 -0.60
CA PHE A 72 16.32 -0.80 0.72
C PHE A 72 15.12 -1.76 0.74
N CYS A 73 14.51 -2.04 -0.42
CA CYS A 73 13.26 -2.80 -0.51
C CYS A 73 13.51 -4.20 -1.10
N ALA A 74 13.24 -5.25 -0.33
CA ALA A 74 13.37 -6.64 -0.78
C ALA A 74 12.51 -6.92 -2.03
N THR A 75 11.28 -6.37 -2.11
CA THR A 75 10.43 -6.50 -3.30
C THR A 75 11.05 -5.87 -4.55
N GLY A 76 11.85 -4.80 -4.38
CA GLY A 76 12.53 -4.12 -5.48
C GLY A 76 13.57 -4.98 -6.18
N THR A 77 14.12 -6.00 -5.51
CA THR A 77 15.10 -6.94 -6.10
C THR A 77 14.45 -8.00 -6.97
N LEU A 78 13.14 -8.24 -6.81
CA LEU A 78 12.40 -9.29 -7.54
C LEU A 78 12.02 -8.89 -8.97
N GLY A 79 12.09 -7.59 -9.30
CA GLY A 79 11.50 -7.07 -10.53
C GLY A 79 9.96 -7.14 -10.51
N LEU A 80 9.32 -6.69 -11.58
CA LEU A 80 7.87 -6.74 -11.74
C LEU A 80 7.47 -7.93 -12.60
N THR A 81 6.66 -8.83 -12.08
CA THR A 81 6.05 -9.90 -12.85
C THR A 81 4.71 -9.43 -13.46
N ARG A 82 3.77 -8.97 -12.62
CA ARG A 82 2.47 -8.46 -13.06
C ARG A 82 1.76 -7.62 -12.00
N ASN A 83 0.75 -6.93 -12.44
CA ASN A 83 -0.22 -6.31 -11.54
C ASN A 83 -1.14 -7.35 -10.92
N LEU A 84 -1.54 -7.13 -9.67
CA LEU A 84 -2.65 -7.88 -9.07
C LEU A 84 -3.98 -7.38 -9.62
N SER A 85 -4.92 -8.30 -9.80
CA SER A 85 -6.31 -7.95 -10.09
C SER A 85 -6.98 -7.32 -8.86
N ALA A 86 -8.08 -6.63 -9.06
CA ALA A 86 -8.85 -6.03 -7.97
C ALA A 86 -9.36 -7.09 -6.97
N SER A 87 -9.70 -8.29 -7.45
CA SER A 87 -10.13 -9.40 -6.59
C SER A 87 -8.99 -9.98 -5.76
N GLU A 88 -7.78 -10.13 -6.31
CA GLU A 88 -6.61 -10.60 -5.57
C GLU A 88 -6.22 -9.61 -4.46
N ILE A 89 -6.30 -8.31 -4.72
CA ILE A 89 -6.08 -7.27 -3.71
C ILE A 89 -7.16 -7.34 -2.61
N TYR A 90 -8.43 -7.40 -2.99
CA TYR A 90 -9.55 -7.46 -2.06
C TYR A 90 -9.51 -8.71 -1.18
N ARG A 91 -9.16 -9.87 -1.74
CA ARG A 91 -9.08 -11.13 -1.00
C ARG A 91 -8.00 -11.15 0.07
N GLN A 92 -6.87 -10.47 -0.12
CA GLN A 92 -5.89 -10.28 0.96
C GLN A 92 -6.56 -9.61 2.16
N VAL A 93 -7.37 -8.57 1.92
CA VAL A 93 -8.09 -7.85 2.99
C VAL A 93 -9.11 -8.75 3.68
N VAL A 94 -9.90 -9.50 2.91
CA VAL A 94 -10.91 -10.42 3.46
C VAL A 94 -10.26 -11.49 4.34
N TYR A 95 -9.16 -12.09 3.85
CA TYR A 95 -8.40 -13.08 4.61
C TYR A 95 -7.85 -12.49 5.92
N ILE A 96 -7.13 -11.36 5.83
CA ILE A 96 -6.53 -10.71 7.01
C ILE A 96 -7.63 -10.24 7.98
N SER A 97 -8.78 -9.79 7.50
CA SER A 97 -9.91 -9.41 8.36
C SER A 97 -10.47 -10.60 9.14
N LYS A 98 -10.59 -11.76 8.48
CA LYS A 98 -11.01 -13.00 9.12
C LYS A 98 -9.99 -13.47 10.16
N LYS A 99 -8.70 -13.48 9.81
CA LYS A 99 -7.60 -13.80 10.72
C LYS A 99 -7.57 -12.88 11.95
N CYS A 100 -7.83 -11.59 11.76
CA CYS A 100 -7.90 -10.60 12.83
C CYS A 100 -8.99 -10.95 13.87
N LEU A 101 -10.16 -11.36 13.40
CA LEU A 101 -11.24 -11.81 14.27
C LEU A 101 -10.88 -13.13 14.98
N GLU A 102 -10.30 -14.07 14.26
CA GLU A 102 -9.93 -15.40 14.79
C GLU A 102 -8.86 -15.29 15.90
N VAL A 103 -7.81 -14.50 15.67
CA VAL A 103 -6.66 -14.44 16.59
C VAL A 103 -6.87 -13.41 17.70
N TYR A 104 -7.41 -12.23 17.38
CA TYR A 104 -7.49 -11.09 18.30
C TYR A 104 -8.91 -10.82 18.81
N ASN A 105 -9.93 -11.50 18.31
CA ASN A 105 -11.34 -11.21 18.59
C ASN A 105 -11.67 -9.71 18.41
N GLN A 106 -11.04 -9.06 17.41
CA GLN A 106 -11.21 -7.65 17.08
C GLN A 106 -11.41 -7.48 15.57
N PRO A 107 -12.24 -6.51 15.14
CA PRO A 107 -12.40 -6.24 13.73
C PRO A 107 -11.18 -5.52 13.15
N LEU A 108 -10.89 -5.77 11.87
CA LEU A 108 -9.91 -4.99 11.13
C LEU A 108 -10.32 -3.52 11.08
N THR A 109 -9.41 -2.62 11.45
CA THR A 109 -9.73 -1.18 11.56
C THR A 109 -9.12 -0.33 10.46
N ASN A 110 -8.01 -0.74 9.88
CA ASN A 110 -7.24 0.04 8.92
C ASN A 110 -6.65 -0.84 7.81
N ILE A 111 -6.46 -0.25 6.64
CA ILE A 111 -5.79 -0.87 5.51
C ILE A 111 -4.71 0.08 5.00
N VAL A 112 -3.53 -0.45 4.72
CA VAL A 112 -2.44 0.28 4.08
C VAL A 112 -1.96 -0.48 2.85
N PHE A 113 -1.85 0.22 1.71
CA PHE A 113 -1.25 -0.30 0.49
C PHE A 113 0.25 -0.05 0.55
N MET A 114 0.95 -0.82 1.41
CA MET A 114 2.38 -0.70 1.71
C MET A 114 3.11 -2.05 1.62
N GLY A 115 2.47 -3.06 1.03
CA GLY A 115 3.07 -4.34 0.70
C GLY A 115 3.85 -4.29 -0.60
N MET A 116 3.83 -5.38 -1.36
CA MET A 116 4.57 -5.49 -2.61
C MET A 116 3.96 -4.64 -3.72
N GLY A 117 4.84 -3.92 -4.45
CA GLY A 117 4.50 -3.13 -5.63
C GLY A 117 4.22 -1.65 -5.37
N GLU A 118 4.09 -0.89 -6.46
CA GLU A 118 3.67 0.52 -6.46
C GLU A 118 2.18 0.62 -6.81
N PRO A 119 1.33 0.99 -5.86
CA PRO A 119 -0.13 1.01 -6.09
C PRO A 119 -0.57 1.92 -7.24
N LEU A 120 0.09 3.04 -7.44
CA LEU A 120 -0.26 3.98 -8.51
C LEU A 120 0.11 3.48 -9.91
N LEU A 121 0.99 2.47 -10.03
CA LEU A 121 1.23 1.77 -11.31
C LEU A 121 0.18 0.69 -11.59
N ASN A 122 -0.57 0.25 -10.59
CA ASN A 122 -1.73 -0.63 -10.74
C ASN A 122 -3.06 0.11 -10.46
N TYR A 123 -3.15 1.34 -10.89
CA TYR A 123 -4.18 2.31 -10.50
C TYR A 123 -5.61 1.80 -10.62
N LYS A 124 -5.98 1.24 -11.78
CA LYS A 124 -7.36 0.78 -12.04
C LYS A 124 -7.80 -0.33 -11.08
N ASN A 125 -6.96 -1.35 -10.87
CA ASN A 125 -7.28 -2.46 -9.97
C ASN A 125 -7.28 -2.03 -8.51
N VAL A 126 -6.35 -1.16 -8.12
CA VAL A 126 -6.29 -0.59 -6.77
C VAL A 126 -7.56 0.20 -6.47
N LEU A 127 -8.01 1.10 -7.35
CA LEU A 127 -9.25 1.84 -7.11
C LEU A 127 -10.48 0.93 -7.09
N ARG A 128 -10.53 -0.09 -7.96
CA ARG A 128 -11.61 -1.07 -7.96
C ARG A 128 -11.62 -1.90 -6.67
N SER A 129 -10.47 -2.29 -6.15
CA SER A 129 -10.38 -2.99 -4.85
C SER A 129 -10.83 -2.09 -3.68
N ILE A 130 -10.46 -0.80 -3.70
CA ILE A 130 -10.93 0.19 -2.72
C ILE A 130 -12.45 0.32 -2.78
N HIS A 131 -13.05 0.31 -3.97
CA HIS A 131 -14.50 0.32 -4.13
C HIS A 131 -15.13 -0.92 -3.45
N PHE A 132 -14.62 -2.12 -3.66
CA PHE A 132 -15.11 -3.33 -2.98
C PHE A 132 -14.94 -3.25 -1.47
N ILE A 133 -13.83 -2.69 -0.97
CA ILE A 133 -13.58 -2.53 0.47
C ILE A 133 -14.58 -1.55 1.11
N THR A 134 -14.96 -0.50 0.38
CA THR A 134 -15.75 0.61 0.93
C THR A 134 -17.26 0.52 0.63
N SER A 135 -17.67 -0.32 -0.32
CA SER A 135 -19.09 -0.50 -0.66
C SER A 135 -19.87 -1.21 0.44
N GLU A 136 -21.15 -0.95 0.53
CA GLU A 136 -22.09 -1.62 1.46
C GLU A 136 -22.17 -3.12 1.20
N GLU A 137 -22.03 -3.54 -0.05
CA GLU A 137 -22.01 -4.94 -0.47
C GLU A 137 -20.67 -5.64 -0.16
N GLY A 138 -19.63 -4.87 0.19
CA GLY A 138 -18.30 -5.35 0.54
C GLY A 138 -18.04 -5.33 2.04
N LEU A 139 -16.91 -4.71 2.44
CA LEU A 139 -16.55 -4.61 3.87
C LEU A 139 -17.09 -3.36 4.56
N ASN A 140 -17.75 -2.48 3.83
CA ASN A 140 -18.34 -1.22 4.31
C ASN A 140 -17.34 -0.38 5.15
N MET A 141 -16.05 -0.43 4.78
CA MET A 141 -15.00 0.29 5.49
C MET A 141 -14.92 1.75 5.04
N SER A 142 -14.84 2.67 5.99
CA SER A 142 -14.67 4.09 5.66
C SER A 142 -13.35 4.36 4.91
N TYR A 143 -13.39 5.17 3.86
CA TYR A 143 -12.21 5.68 3.14
C TYR A 143 -11.13 6.28 4.05
N LYS A 144 -11.53 6.85 5.19
CA LYS A 144 -10.61 7.42 6.21
C LYS A 144 -9.73 6.37 6.87
N ARG A 145 -10.08 5.09 6.74
CA ARG A 145 -9.33 3.95 7.29
C ARG A 145 -8.36 3.34 6.29
N ILE A 146 -8.36 3.83 5.05
CA ILE A 146 -7.50 3.33 3.98
C ILE A 146 -6.40 4.34 3.70
N THR A 147 -5.14 3.88 3.64
CA THR A 147 -3.98 4.68 3.24
C THR A 147 -3.37 4.08 1.98
N LEU A 148 -3.27 4.89 0.94
CA LEU A 148 -2.56 4.56 -0.28
C LEU A 148 -1.14 5.14 -0.19
N SER A 149 -0.13 4.29 -0.26
CA SER A 149 1.27 4.72 -0.36
C SER A 149 1.70 4.84 -1.81
N THR A 150 2.66 5.71 -2.07
CA THR A 150 3.31 5.84 -3.38
C THR A 150 4.75 6.30 -3.22
N SER A 151 5.60 5.83 -4.11
CA SER A 151 6.98 6.31 -4.26
C SER A 151 7.08 7.70 -4.90
N GLY A 152 5.95 8.31 -5.28
CA GLY A 152 5.93 9.68 -5.81
C GLY A 152 5.82 9.76 -7.32
N ILE A 153 4.88 9.05 -7.94
CA ILE A 153 4.58 9.18 -9.37
C ILE A 153 3.70 10.41 -9.57
N SER A 154 4.34 11.55 -9.85
CA SER A 154 3.75 12.89 -9.86
C SER A 154 2.48 13.00 -10.71
N LYS A 155 2.50 12.42 -11.92
CA LYS A 155 1.34 12.36 -12.82
C LYS A 155 0.15 11.63 -12.20
N MET A 156 0.42 10.53 -11.49
CA MET A 156 -0.63 9.71 -10.89
C MET A 156 -1.16 10.30 -9.59
N ILE A 157 -0.34 11.04 -8.85
CA ILE A 157 -0.80 11.82 -7.69
C ILE A 157 -1.80 12.89 -8.14
N ARG A 158 -1.52 13.60 -9.26
CA ARG A 158 -2.48 14.56 -9.85
C ARG A 158 -3.77 13.87 -10.27
N LYS A 159 -3.66 12.72 -10.96
CA LYS A 159 -4.82 11.93 -11.36
C LYS A 159 -5.67 11.49 -10.16
N LEU A 160 -5.03 11.07 -9.06
CA LEU A 160 -5.73 10.69 -7.83
C LEU A 160 -6.56 11.87 -7.26
N ALA A 161 -6.03 13.10 -7.38
CA ALA A 161 -6.74 14.32 -6.98
C ALA A 161 -7.92 14.64 -7.91
N ASP A 162 -7.74 14.50 -9.22
CA ASP A 162 -8.78 14.77 -10.23
C ASP A 162 -9.92 13.76 -10.12
N ASP A 163 -9.61 12.49 -9.87
CA ASP A 163 -10.60 11.42 -9.64
C ASP A 163 -11.26 11.53 -8.24
N ASN A 164 -10.90 12.53 -7.44
CA ASN A 164 -11.46 12.79 -6.09
C ASN A 164 -11.47 11.56 -5.17
N VAL A 165 -10.39 10.80 -5.19
CA VAL A 165 -10.26 9.58 -4.39
C VAL A 165 -10.11 9.93 -2.91
N LYS A 166 -11.01 9.42 -2.06
CA LYS A 166 -11.17 9.83 -0.66
C LYS A 166 -10.29 9.09 0.35
N VAL A 167 -9.26 8.37 -0.07
CA VAL A 167 -8.31 7.69 0.82
C VAL A 167 -7.25 8.64 1.38
N ASN A 168 -6.52 8.22 2.41
CA ASN A 168 -5.33 8.93 2.86
C ASN A 168 -4.18 8.67 1.89
N LEU A 169 -3.30 9.65 1.70
CA LEU A 169 -2.11 9.52 0.86
C LEU A 169 -0.85 9.54 1.72
N ALA A 170 0.02 8.56 1.51
CA ALA A 170 1.36 8.52 2.05
C ALA A 170 2.38 8.59 0.90
N LEU A 171 3.41 9.42 1.06
CA LEU A 171 4.54 9.48 0.15
C LEU A 171 5.74 8.78 0.77
N SER A 172 6.25 7.74 0.13
CA SER A 172 7.56 7.15 0.40
C SER A 172 8.65 8.12 -0.04
N LEU A 173 9.04 9.02 0.86
CA LEU A 173 10.02 10.08 0.58
C LEU A 173 11.45 9.58 0.74
N HIS A 174 11.79 9.06 1.92
CA HIS A 174 13.02 8.40 2.35
C HIS A 174 14.32 9.21 2.17
N ALA A 175 14.32 10.25 1.34
CA ALA A 175 15.35 11.27 1.28
C ALA A 175 14.75 12.57 0.74
N ALA A 176 15.14 13.72 1.32
CA ALA A 176 14.74 15.06 0.90
C ALA A 176 15.84 15.79 0.13
N ASN A 177 16.82 15.05 -0.33
CA ASN A 177 17.90 15.44 -1.22
C ASN A 177 17.77 14.68 -2.55
N GLU A 178 17.82 15.36 -3.67
CA GLU A 178 17.58 14.77 -4.99
C GLU A 178 18.61 13.68 -5.34
N GLU A 179 19.90 13.95 -5.10
CA GLU A 179 20.98 13.02 -5.41
C GLU A 179 20.85 11.74 -4.59
N LEU A 180 20.67 11.89 -3.27
CA LEU A 180 20.51 10.75 -2.37
C LEU A 180 19.23 9.96 -2.70
N ARG A 181 18.12 10.66 -2.96
CA ARG A 181 16.87 10.01 -3.32
C ARG A 181 17.00 9.20 -4.61
N ASN A 182 17.65 9.75 -5.63
CA ASN A 182 17.90 9.05 -6.90
C ASN A 182 18.78 7.81 -6.74
N LYS A 183 19.68 7.84 -5.75
CA LYS A 183 20.54 6.70 -5.41
C LYS A 183 19.76 5.56 -4.74
N ILE A 184 18.89 5.87 -3.77
CA ILE A 184 18.13 4.85 -3.02
C ILE A 184 16.79 4.51 -3.65
N MET A 185 16.22 5.41 -4.48
CA MET A 185 14.93 5.25 -5.18
C MET A 185 15.09 5.70 -6.64
N PRO A 186 15.45 4.81 -7.57
CA PRO A 186 15.71 5.18 -8.97
C PRO A 186 14.58 5.89 -9.71
N ILE A 187 13.33 5.74 -9.24
CA ILE A 187 12.16 6.46 -9.76
C ILE A 187 12.30 8.00 -9.65
N GLY A 188 13.14 8.49 -8.75
CA GLY A 188 13.43 9.92 -8.61
C GLY A 188 13.96 10.56 -9.87
N LYS A 189 14.68 9.82 -10.71
CA LYS A 189 15.18 10.31 -12.01
C LYS A 189 14.08 10.76 -12.97
N SER A 190 12.88 10.19 -12.86
CA SER A 190 11.71 10.52 -13.68
C SER A 190 10.60 11.26 -12.92
N ASN A 191 10.77 11.46 -11.62
CA ASN A 191 9.85 12.20 -10.74
C ASN A 191 10.67 12.94 -9.70
N THR A 192 11.09 14.16 -10.02
CA THR A 192 11.92 15.00 -9.15
C THR A 192 11.20 15.39 -7.87
N LEU A 193 11.95 15.71 -6.83
CA LEU A 193 11.38 16.19 -5.56
C LEU A 193 10.49 17.44 -5.76
N GLU A 194 10.82 18.28 -6.73
CA GLU A 194 10.02 19.47 -7.07
C GLU A 194 8.70 19.07 -7.72
N GLU A 195 8.70 18.20 -8.73
CA GLU A 195 7.48 17.70 -9.38
C GLU A 195 6.56 16.96 -8.40
N ILE A 196 7.15 16.16 -7.50
CA ILE A 196 6.39 15.47 -6.44
C ILE A 196 5.75 16.52 -5.52
N ARG A 197 6.51 17.50 -5.03
CA ARG A 197 5.99 18.57 -4.16
C ARG A 197 4.83 19.31 -4.81
N ASP A 198 4.95 19.66 -6.09
CA ASP A 198 3.89 20.37 -6.81
C ASP A 198 2.66 19.49 -7.06
N SER A 199 2.85 18.19 -7.30
CA SER A 199 1.73 17.25 -7.38
C SER A 199 1.00 17.09 -6.04
N LEU A 200 1.74 17.10 -4.92
CA LEU A 200 1.16 17.04 -3.57
C LEU A 200 0.44 18.34 -3.19
N LYS A 201 0.96 19.51 -3.58
CA LYS A 201 0.25 20.78 -3.43
C LYS A 201 -1.06 20.77 -4.22
N TYR A 202 -1.02 20.29 -5.45
CA TYR A 202 -2.22 20.10 -6.27
C TYR A 202 -3.23 19.14 -5.62
N TYR A 203 -2.75 17.98 -5.15
CA TYR A 203 -3.59 17.03 -4.41
C TYR A 203 -4.24 17.68 -3.18
N PHE A 204 -3.46 18.40 -2.38
CA PHE A 204 -3.99 19.12 -1.21
C PHE A 204 -4.99 20.21 -1.59
N SER A 205 -4.76 20.97 -2.66
CA SER A 205 -5.68 22.01 -3.13
C SER A 205 -7.06 21.45 -3.47
N LYS A 206 -7.13 20.25 -4.04
CA LYS A 206 -8.36 19.56 -4.44
C LYS A 206 -9.04 18.83 -3.27
N THR A 207 -8.27 18.09 -2.49
CA THR A 207 -8.84 17.14 -1.51
C THR A 207 -8.89 17.69 -0.09
N LYS A 208 -8.10 18.71 0.23
CA LYS A 208 -7.85 19.25 1.58
C LYS A 208 -7.30 18.22 2.58
N LYS A 209 -6.80 17.09 2.08
CA LYS A 209 -6.27 16.00 2.91
C LYS A 209 -4.80 16.20 3.22
N LYS A 210 -4.43 15.88 4.47
CA LYS A 210 -3.02 15.84 4.89
C LYS A 210 -2.31 14.70 4.17
N VAL A 211 -1.06 14.93 3.83
CA VAL A 211 -0.15 13.90 3.30
C VAL A 211 0.73 13.40 4.44
N THR A 212 0.98 12.09 4.48
CA THR A 212 2.00 11.53 5.35
C THR A 212 3.26 11.29 4.54
N TYR A 213 4.41 11.76 5.02
CA TYR A 213 5.72 11.42 4.47
C TYR A 213 6.28 10.25 5.26
N GLU A 214 6.57 9.15 4.57
CA GLU A 214 7.26 8.00 5.15
C GLU A 214 8.77 8.18 4.93
N TYR A 215 9.54 8.08 6.01
CA TYR A 215 10.98 8.28 5.99
C TYR A 215 11.66 7.15 6.76
N VAL A 216 12.25 6.20 6.03
CA VAL A 216 13.04 5.11 6.60
C VAL A 216 14.42 5.65 6.97
N LEU A 217 14.86 5.39 8.21
CA LEU A 217 16.22 5.71 8.65
C LEU A 217 17.16 4.58 8.24
N LEU A 218 18.07 4.90 7.35
CA LEU A 218 19.13 4.01 6.88
C LEU A 218 20.46 4.48 7.49
N LYS A 219 21.05 3.67 8.35
CA LYS A 219 22.30 3.99 9.03
C LYS A 219 23.39 4.42 8.06
N ASP A 220 24.05 5.52 8.36
CA ASP A 220 25.15 6.13 7.60
C ASP A 220 24.77 6.60 6.16
N VAL A 221 23.46 6.59 5.84
CA VAL A 221 22.95 6.97 4.51
C VAL A 221 22.13 8.25 4.56
N ASN A 222 21.08 8.30 5.40
CA ASN A 222 20.11 9.42 5.49
C ASN A 222 19.72 9.78 6.92
N ASP A 223 20.58 9.48 7.89
CA ASP A 223 20.36 9.62 9.33
C ASP A 223 21.15 10.78 9.97
N LYS A 224 21.78 11.64 9.15
CA LYS A 224 22.55 12.79 9.62
C LYS A 224 21.64 13.97 9.95
N ILE A 225 22.14 14.91 10.74
CA ILE A 225 21.40 16.10 11.11
C ILE A 225 21.04 16.96 9.90
N GLU A 226 21.90 16.97 8.89
CA GLU A 226 21.67 17.67 7.62
C GLU A 226 20.46 17.09 6.86
N ASP A 227 20.29 15.77 6.89
CA ASP A 227 19.16 15.09 6.28
C ASP A 227 17.84 15.46 7.00
N ALA A 228 17.86 15.53 8.32
CA ALA A 228 16.71 15.98 9.11
C ALA A 228 16.34 17.42 8.78
N TYR A 229 17.32 18.30 8.58
CA TYR A 229 17.08 19.69 8.20
C TYR A 229 16.52 19.81 6.78
N GLN A 230 17.02 19.02 5.84
CA GLN A 230 16.47 18.95 4.47
C GLN A 230 15.04 18.41 4.48
N LEU A 231 14.76 17.37 5.27
CA LEU A 231 13.43 16.81 5.47
C LEU A 231 12.44 17.89 5.99
N TYR A 232 12.84 18.62 7.03
CA TYR A 232 12.03 19.75 7.54
C TYR A 232 11.77 20.79 6.46
N LYS A 233 12.80 21.23 5.73
CA LYS A 233 12.65 22.21 4.65
C LYS A 233 11.70 21.74 3.56
N TYR A 234 11.76 20.45 3.19
CA TYR A 234 10.92 19.88 2.16
C TYR A 234 9.45 19.76 2.59
N THR A 235 9.20 19.35 3.84
CA THR A 235 7.86 19.02 4.33
C THR A 235 7.07 20.20 4.86
N LYS A 236 7.72 21.28 5.31
CA LYS A 236 7.07 22.46 5.91
C LYS A 236 6.07 23.20 5.01
N HIS A 237 6.11 22.97 3.71
CA HIS A 237 5.26 23.67 2.73
C HIS A 237 3.84 23.10 2.59
N LEU A 238 3.55 21.98 3.25
CA LEU A 238 2.24 21.33 3.25
C LEU A 238 1.82 20.98 4.67
N ASN A 239 0.51 21.01 4.92
CA ASN A 239 -0.03 20.43 6.15
C ASN A 239 0.12 18.90 6.10
N SER A 240 1.16 18.39 6.73
CA SER A 240 1.62 17.03 6.59
C SER A 240 2.00 16.40 7.93
N LYS A 241 2.25 15.11 7.92
CA LYS A 241 2.91 14.35 8.98
C LYS A 241 4.16 13.71 8.40
N VAL A 242 5.17 13.53 9.22
CA VAL A 242 6.34 12.69 8.91
C VAL A 242 6.29 11.48 9.83
N ASN A 243 6.36 10.31 9.25
CA ASN A 243 6.51 9.04 9.94
C ASN A 243 7.95 8.55 9.74
N ILE A 244 8.68 8.47 10.83
CA ILE A 244 10.07 7.98 10.82
C ILE A 244 10.04 6.49 11.14
N ILE A 245 10.67 5.70 10.29
CA ILE A 245 10.67 4.24 10.35
C ILE A 245 12.11 3.80 10.59
N GLU A 246 12.33 3.05 11.63
CA GLU A 246 13.61 2.37 11.90
C GLU A 246 13.73 1.18 10.94
N TYR A 247 14.95 0.97 10.37
CA TYR A 247 15.22 -0.09 9.39
C TYR A 247 16.02 -1.21 10.01
#